data_0bb641d776240c8017ff4cc642a38d91
#
_entry.id   0bb641d776240c8017ff4cc642a38d91
#
_cell.length_a   1.000
_cell.length_b   1.000
_cell.length_c   1.000
_cell.angle_alpha   90.00
_cell.angle_beta   90.00
_cell.angle_gamma   90.00
#
_symmetry.space_group_name_H-M   'P 1'
#
loop_
_entity.id
_entity.type
_entity.pdbx_description
1 polymer ?
#
loop_
_entity_poly.entity_id
_entity_poly.type
_entity_poly.pdbx_seq_one_letter_code
_entity_poly.pdbx_strand_id
1 'polypeptide(L)'
;MKFDELRALFSGTEHFDFSALLQLSGEPREQVRMQVHRWTRAGKLLRLRKGLYVFAERHRKRAISAPALAGPIYPPSYLSLHWALGFYGLIPEQVVTLTSVTTRQTNRFRNPLGSFDYRHVRSALFTGYRKVRMNGGEARVASPEKALLDLWYLESGPWSAARMRQMRFQNFDQVDAQKLRDEASGVFRSPRIDAAASSWLELAESAEEQGEEL
;
A
#
# COMPACT_ATOMS: atom_id res chain seq x y z
N MET A 1 -1.00 -10.66 32.94
CA MET A 1 -2.13 -9.91 32.36
C MET A 1 -3.17 -10.87 31.78
N LYS A 2 -4.44 -10.61 31.99
CA LYS A 2 -5.56 -11.35 31.35
C LYS A 2 -5.83 -10.80 29.95
N PHE A 3 -6.49 -11.59 29.09
CA PHE A 3 -6.79 -11.17 27.70
C PHE A 3 -7.74 -9.98 27.64
N ASP A 4 -8.68 -9.87 28.56
CA ASP A 4 -9.62 -8.74 28.61
C ASP A 4 -8.95 -7.44 29.04
N GLU A 5 -7.92 -7.49 29.86
CA GLU A 5 -7.06 -6.35 30.18
C GLU A 5 -6.31 -5.87 28.93
N LEU A 6 -5.75 -6.80 28.13
CA LEU A 6 -5.15 -6.48 26.84
C LEU A 6 -6.16 -5.77 25.91
N ARG A 7 -7.39 -6.30 25.82
CA ARG A 7 -8.43 -5.71 24.99
C ARG A 7 -8.83 -4.30 25.46
N ALA A 8 -8.85 -4.07 26.76
CA ALA A 8 -9.12 -2.75 27.30
C ALA A 8 -8.01 -1.75 26.96
N LEU A 9 -6.75 -2.13 27.12
CA LEU A 9 -5.58 -1.29 26.82
C LEU A 9 -5.54 -0.83 25.35
N PHE A 10 -5.93 -1.68 24.42
CA PHE A 10 -5.85 -1.41 22.98
C PHE A 10 -7.22 -1.32 22.31
N SER A 11 -8.27 -1.00 23.05
CA SER A 11 -9.66 -1.00 22.55
C SER A 11 -9.92 0.04 21.44
N GLY A 12 -9.12 1.10 21.37
CA GLY A 12 -9.23 2.18 20.38
C GLY A 12 -8.25 2.06 19.21
N THR A 13 -7.37 1.05 19.19
CA THR A 13 -6.32 0.91 18.19
C THR A 13 -6.66 -0.20 17.18
N GLU A 14 -6.22 -0.01 15.93
CA GLU A 14 -6.36 -1.03 14.88
C GLU A 14 -5.32 -2.14 15.03
N HIS A 15 -4.13 -1.78 15.52
CA HIS A 15 -2.99 -2.67 15.72
C HIS A 15 -2.19 -2.22 16.93
N PHE A 16 -1.31 -3.09 17.43
CA PHE A 16 -0.38 -2.75 18.50
C PHE A 16 0.95 -3.48 18.36
N ASP A 17 1.99 -2.80 18.80
CA ASP A 17 3.34 -3.36 18.86
C ASP A 17 3.60 -4.10 20.18
N PHE A 18 4.45 -5.12 20.12
CA PHE A 18 4.92 -5.84 21.30
C PHE A 18 5.64 -4.92 22.29
N SER A 19 6.37 -3.92 21.81
CA SER A 19 7.04 -2.91 22.66
C SER A 19 6.05 -2.06 23.43
N ALA A 20 4.99 -1.56 22.78
CA ALA A 20 3.93 -0.82 23.44
C ALA A 20 3.20 -1.68 24.49
N LEU A 21 2.92 -2.95 24.14
CA LEU A 21 2.32 -3.89 25.08
C LEU A 21 3.22 -4.13 26.29
N LEU A 22 4.51 -4.34 26.08
CA LEU A 22 5.47 -4.56 27.16
C LEU A 22 5.53 -3.36 28.11
N GLN A 23 5.57 -2.15 27.54
CA GLN A 23 5.59 -0.91 28.31
C GLN A 23 4.32 -0.71 29.15
N LEU A 24 3.16 -0.98 28.56
CA LEU A 24 1.85 -0.75 29.23
C LEU A 24 1.49 -1.87 30.21
N SER A 25 2.00 -3.08 30.03
CA SER A 25 1.68 -4.22 30.90
C SER A 25 2.39 -4.15 32.25
N GLY A 26 3.56 -3.52 32.32
CA GLY A 26 4.42 -3.54 33.51
C GLY A 26 4.94 -4.92 33.89
N GLU A 27 4.72 -5.95 33.05
CA GLU A 27 5.12 -7.34 33.33
C GLU A 27 6.49 -7.67 32.72
N PRO A 28 7.19 -8.69 33.25
CA PRO A 28 8.45 -9.16 32.69
C PRO A 28 8.29 -9.59 31.21
N ARG A 29 9.28 -9.23 30.39
CA ARG A 29 9.29 -9.48 28.93
C ARG A 29 8.92 -10.90 28.54
N GLU A 30 9.49 -11.90 29.24
CA GLU A 30 9.23 -13.31 28.95
C GLU A 30 7.80 -13.71 29.24
N GLN A 31 7.21 -13.19 30.30
CA GLN A 31 5.81 -13.43 30.62
C GLN A 31 4.87 -12.84 29.54
N VAL A 32 5.10 -11.60 29.12
CA VAL A 32 4.34 -10.98 28.02
C VAL A 32 4.51 -11.78 26.73
N ARG A 33 5.72 -12.23 26.42
CA ARG A 33 6.01 -13.05 25.23
C ARG A 33 5.23 -14.37 25.24
N MET A 34 5.20 -15.05 26.38
CA MET A 34 4.44 -16.30 26.56
C MET A 34 2.93 -16.07 26.42
N GLN A 35 2.41 -15.00 26.98
CA GLN A 35 0.99 -14.64 26.86
C GLN A 35 0.61 -14.36 25.40
N VAL A 36 1.37 -13.51 24.69
CA VAL A 36 1.14 -13.18 23.26
C VAL A 36 1.22 -14.45 22.40
N HIS A 37 2.21 -15.33 22.64
CA HIS A 37 2.31 -16.60 21.95
C HIS A 37 1.06 -17.46 22.14
N ARG A 38 0.60 -17.62 23.38
CA ARG A 38 -0.61 -18.39 23.72
C ARG A 38 -1.87 -17.81 23.06
N TRP A 39 -2.04 -16.47 23.08
CA TRP A 39 -3.19 -15.83 22.46
C TRP A 39 -3.15 -15.92 20.93
N THR A 40 -1.99 -15.85 20.33
CA THR A 40 -1.81 -16.07 18.88
C THR A 40 -2.14 -17.52 18.50
N ARG A 41 -1.65 -18.51 19.27
CA ARG A 41 -1.99 -19.93 19.06
C ARG A 41 -3.50 -20.20 19.24
N ALA A 42 -4.12 -19.54 20.18
CA ALA A 42 -5.58 -19.64 20.41
C ALA A 42 -6.42 -18.86 19.40
N GLY A 43 -5.83 -18.26 18.39
CA GLY A 43 -6.54 -17.46 17.36
C GLY A 43 -7.22 -16.22 17.92
N LYS A 44 -6.77 -15.69 19.07
CA LYS A 44 -7.27 -14.44 19.66
C LYS A 44 -6.54 -13.23 19.08
N LEU A 45 -5.28 -13.39 18.69
CA LEU A 45 -4.44 -12.40 18.01
C LEU A 45 -3.99 -12.94 16.67
N LEU A 46 -3.92 -12.05 15.68
CA LEU A 46 -3.28 -12.28 14.40
C LEU A 46 -1.94 -11.54 14.38
N ARG A 47 -0.87 -12.24 14.04
CA ARG A 47 0.45 -11.64 13.89
C ARG A 47 0.61 -11.14 12.45
N LEU A 48 0.79 -9.84 12.28
CA LEU A 48 1.03 -9.23 10.97
C LEU A 48 2.49 -9.39 10.51
N ARG A 49 3.41 -9.15 11.42
CA ARG A 49 4.85 -9.40 11.35
C ARG A 49 5.41 -9.65 12.74
N LYS A 50 6.71 -9.91 12.84
CA LYS A 50 7.36 -10.00 14.15
C LYS A 50 7.15 -8.70 14.95
N GLY A 51 6.53 -8.82 16.12
CA GLY A 51 6.26 -7.71 17.04
C GLY A 51 5.05 -6.84 16.71
N LEU A 52 4.27 -7.11 15.64
CA LEU A 52 3.06 -6.35 15.31
C LEU A 52 1.84 -7.27 15.26
N TYR A 53 0.78 -6.89 15.95
CA TYR A 53 -0.41 -7.71 16.15
C TYR A 53 -1.69 -6.91 15.96
N VAL A 54 -2.75 -7.64 15.61
CA VAL A 54 -4.15 -7.17 15.65
C VAL A 54 -4.99 -8.20 16.39
N PHE A 55 -6.09 -7.76 16.95
CA PHE A 55 -7.08 -8.71 17.48
C PHE A 55 -7.73 -9.48 16.33
N ALA A 56 -8.05 -10.75 16.55
CA ALA A 56 -8.91 -11.50 15.63
C ALA A 56 -10.31 -10.85 15.56
N GLU A 57 -11.02 -11.05 14.47
CA GLU A 57 -12.25 -10.34 14.15
C GLU A 57 -13.28 -10.35 15.28
N ARG A 58 -13.54 -11.51 15.87
CA ARG A 58 -14.45 -11.69 17.00
C ARG A 58 -14.07 -10.93 18.28
N HIS A 59 -12.85 -10.38 18.35
CA HIS A 59 -12.33 -9.64 19.51
C HIS A 59 -12.14 -8.15 19.22
N ARG A 60 -12.43 -7.69 18.00
CA ARG A 60 -12.36 -6.30 17.57
C ARG A 60 -13.69 -5.58 17.74
N LYS A 61 -13.63 -4.29 18.03
CA LYS A 61 -14.81 -3.41 18.01
C LYS A 61 -15.07 -2.77 16.65
N ARG A 62 -14.04 -2.74 15.77
CA ARG A 62 -14.10 -2.12 14.45
C ARG A 62 -13.50 -3.06 13.39
N ALA A 63 -14.05 -2.97 12.19
CA ALA A 63 -13.42 -3.62 11.05
C ALA A 63 -12.00 -3.06 10.83
N ILE A 64 -11.11 -3.89 10.32
CA ILE A 64 -9.75 -3.49 9.90
C ILE A 64 -9.65 -3.80 8.42
N SER A 65 -9.21 -2.85 7.63
CA SER A 65 -8.90 -3.09 6.23
C SER A 65 -7.42 -3.41 6.05
N ALA A 66 -7.11 -4.39 5.21
CA ALA A 66 -5.73 -4.74 4.90
C ALA A 66 -4.92 -3.57 4.33
N PRO A 67 -5.45 -2.70 3.44
CA PRO A 67 -4.77 -1.49 2.98
C PRO A 67 -4.34 -0.55 4.11
N ALA A 68 -5.17 -0.34 5.14
CA ALA A 68 -4.82 0.52 6.27
C ALA A 68 -3.61 -0.01 7.07
N LEU A 69 -3.38 -1.33 7.03
CA LEU A 69 -2.26 -1.97 7.71
C LEU A 69 -0.95 -1.96 6.91
N ALA A 70 -0.98 -1.62 5.61
CA ALA A 70 0.23 -1.62 4.79
C ALA A 70 1.32 -0.69 5.36
N GLY A 71 0.96 0.54 5.76
CA GLY A 71 1.88 1.47 6.40
C GLY A 71 2.46 0.95 7.72
N PRO A 72 1.64 0.55 8.70
CA PRO A 72 2.09 -0.02 9.97
C PRO A 72 2.95 -1.28 9.85
N ILE A 73 2.71 -2.14 8.87
CA ILE A 73 3.51 -3.36 8.67
C ILE A 73 4.96 -3.02 8.32
N TYR A 74 5.21 -2.02 7.47
CA TYR A 74 6.57 -1.69 7.06
C TYR A 74 6.77 -0.17 6.83
N PRO A 75 6.81 0.65 7.89
CA PRO A 75 6.99 2.08 7.77
C PRO A 75 8.46 2.47 7.48
N PRO A 76 8.70 3.60 6.76
CA PRO A 76 7.71 4.38 6.05
C PRO A 76 7.32 3.73 4.73
N SER A 77 6.04 3.74 4.38
CA SER A 77 5.55 3.25 3.10
C SER A 77 4.20 3.86 2.72
N TYR A 78 3.84 3.77 1.45
CA TYR A 78 2.52 4.09 0.91
C TYR A 78 2.13 3.05 -0.16
N LEU A 79 0.86 2.78 -0.31
CA LEU A 79 0.29 1.93 -1.36
C LEU A 79 0.48 2.59 -2.73
N SER A 80 0.95 1.83 -3.73
CA SER A 80 1.26 2.31 -5.07
C SER A 80 1.24 1.17 -6.09
N LEU A 81 1.78 1.40 -7.29
CA LEU A 81 1.90 0.37 -8.34
C LEU A 81 0.53 -0.20 -8.71
N HIS A 82 0.49 -1.47 -9.09
CA HIS A 82 -0.74 -2.14 -9.54
C HIS A 82 -1.90 -2.00 -8.54
N TRP A 83 -1.63 -2.07 -7.23
CA TRP A 83 -2.71 -1.93 -6.26
C TRP A 83 -3.36 -0.53 -6.32
N ALA A 84 -2.57 0.52 -6.41
CA ALA A 84 -3.10 1.88 -6.50
C ALA A 84 -3.77 2.13 -7.87
N LEU A 85 -3.22 1.59 -8.96
CA LEU A 85 -3.85 1.65 -10.27
C LEU A 85 -5.22 0.98 -10.27
N GLY A 86 -5.34 -0.22 -9.69
CA GLY A 86 -6.63 -0.89 -9.52
C GLY A 86 -7.58 -0.14 -8.58
N PHE A 87 -7.06 0.50 -7.52
CA PHE A 87 -7.85 1.32 -6.59
C PHE A 87 -8.51 2.54 -7.28
N TYR A 88 -7.81 3.16 -8.22
CA TYR A 88 -8.34 4.26 -9.05
C TYR A 88 -9.10 3.77 -10.30
N GLY A 89 -9.16 2.47 -10.53
CA GLY A 89 -9.79 1.90 -11.72
C GLY A 89 -9.01 2.16 -13.01
N LEU A 90 -7.72 2.51 -12.93
CA LEU A 90 -6.86 2.72 -14.10
C LEU A 90 -6.50 1.44 -14.84
N ILE A 91 -6.65 0.29 -14.20
CA ILE A 91 -6.52 -1.05 -14.78
C ILE A 91 -7.74 -1.90 -14.40
N PRO A 92 -8.21 -2.80 -15.26
CA PRO A 92 -9.39 -3.62 -14.99
C PRO A 92 -9.15 -4.73 -13.98
N GLU A 93 -7.88 -5.07 -13.70
CA GLU A 93 -7.51 -6.16 -12.81
C GLU A 93 -7.81 -5.86 -11.35
N GLN A 94 -8.46 -6.80 -10.66
CA GLN A 94 -8.58 -6.77 -9.21
C GLN A 94 -7.26 -7.22 -8.55
N VAL A 95 -6.49 -6.28 -8.04
CA VAL A 95 -5.17 -6.54 -7.46
C VAL A 95 -5.29 -6.98 -6.01
N VAL A 96 -5.06 -8.26 -5.73
CA VAL A 96 -5.16 -8.85 -4.38
C VAL A 96 -3.94 -8.54 -3.52
N THR A 97 -2.75 -8.46 -4.11
CA THR A 97 -1.51 -8.15 -3.40
C THR A 97 -1.40 -6.64 -3.15
N LEU A 98 -1.24 -6.26 -1.89
CA LEU A 98 -1.04 -4.86 -1.51
C LEU A 98 0.40 -4.45 -1.83
N THR A 99 0.58 -3.82 -3.00
CA THR A 99 1.87 -3.30 -3.43
C THR A 99 2.10 -1.91 -2.85
N SER A 100 3.27 -1.70 -2.28
CA SER A 100 3.67 -0.47 -1.61
C SER A 100 5.08 -0.03 -2.01
N VAL A 101 5.32 1.25 -1.88
CA VAL A 101 6.64 1.86 -2.07
C VAL A 101 7.21 2.28 -0.71
N THR A 102 8.51 2.10 -0.52
CA THR A 102 9.23 2.38 0.73
C THR A 102 10.64 2.90 0.45
N THR A 103 11.19 3.68 1.38
CA THR A 103 12.62 4.05 1.38
C THR A 103 13.53 3.00 2.01
N ARG A 104 12.95 1.95 2.59
CA ARG A 104 13.68 0.81 3.15
C ARG A 104 13.96 -0.24 2.08
N GLN A 105 14.69 -1.29 2.42
CA GLN A 105 14.93 -2.42 1.53
C GLN A 105 13.61 -3.08 1.09
N THR A 106 13.57 -3.55 -0.16
CA THR A 106 12.46 -4.36 -0.69
C THR A 106 12.17 -5.53 0.24
N ASN A 107 10.90 -5.74 0.57
CA ASN A 107 10.48 -6.81 1.47
C ASN A 107 9.07 -7.30 1.12
N ARG A 108 8.74 -8.48 1.63
CA ARG A 108 7.42 -9.10 1.44
C ARG A 108 6.94 -9.68 2.77
N PHE A 109 5.68 -9.44 3.08
CA PHE A 109 5.01 -10.04 4.22
C PHE A 109 3.76 -10.78 3.75
N ARG A 110 3.55 -11.97 4.29
CA ARG A 110 2.32 -12.73 4.12
C ARG A 110 1.77 -13.05 5.51
N ASN A 111 0.51 -12.72 5.73
CA ASN A 111 -0.17 -12.94 6.99
C ASN A 111 -1.66 -13.25 6.74
N PRO A 112 -2.47 -13.56 7.77
CA PRO A 112 -3.88 -13.91 7.59
C PRO A 112 -4.76 -12.82 6.93
N LEU A 113 -4.28 -11.57 6.83
CA LEU A 113 -5.02 -10.47 6.22
C LEU A 113 -4.61 -10.20 4.76
N GLY A 114 -3.60 -10.92 4.22
CA GLY A 114 -3.19 -10.81 2.84
C GLY A 114 -1.69 -10.85 2.60
N SER A 115 -1.31 -10.54 1.37
CA SER A 115 0.07 -10.40 0.91
C SER A 115 0.41 -8.92 0.74
N PHE A 116 1.58 -8.52 1.25
CA PHE A 116 2.07 -7.14 1.28
C PHE A 116 3.47 -7.11 0.67
N ASP A 117 3.62 -6.46 -0.47
CA ASP A 117 4.88 -6.33 -1.20
C ASP A 117 5.37 -4.88 -1.11
N TYR A 118 6.62 -4.69 -0.68
CA TYR A 118 7.23 -3.38 -0.54
C TYR A 118 8.43 -3.26 -1.48
N ARG A 119 8.41 -2.26 -2.33
CA ARG A 119 9.46 -1.97 -3.31
C ARG A 119 10.25 -0.73 -2.89
N HIS A 120 11.55 -0.83 -2.96
CA HIS A 120 12.44 0.26 -2.58
C HIS A 120 12.49 1.37 -3.63
N VAL A 121 12.41 2.62 -3.17
CA VAL A 121 12.76 3.82 -3.95
C VAL A 121 13.72 4.71 -3.19
N ARG A 122 14.48 5.52 -3.91
CA ARG A 122 15.31 6.57 -3.30
C ARG A 122 14.42 7.58 -2.56
N SER A 123 14.94 8.16 -1.48
CA SER A 123 14.20 9.10 -0.64
C SER A 123 13.63 10.30 -1.42
N ALA A 124 14.36 10.80 -2.43
CA ALA A 124 13.89 11.89 -3.29
C ALA A 124 12.60 11.55 -4.08
N LEU A 125 12.32 10.27 -4.33
CA LEU A 125 11.13 9.79 -5.02
C LEU A 125 9.99 9.41 -4.06
N PHE A 126 10.19 9.53 -2.74
CA PHE A 126 9.20 9.15 -1.74
C PHE A 126 8.24 10.32 -1.46
N THR A 127 7.47 10.70 -2.48
CA THR A 127 6.55 11.84 -2.52
C THR A 127 5.25 11.45 -3.25
N GLY A 128 4.32 12.39 -3.47
CA GLY A 128 3.15 12.20 -4.34
C GLY A 128 2.09 11.23 -3.79
N TYR A 129 1.99 11.08 -2.47
CA TYR A 129 0.96 10.27 -1.81
C TYR A 129 0.13 11.10 -0.84
N ARG A 130 -1.08 10.65 -0.57
CA ARG A 130 -2.02 11.28 0.38
C ARG A 130 -2.63 10.25 1.31
N LYS A 131 -3.19 10.72 2.41
CA LYS A 131 -4.02 9.91 3.30
C LYS A 131 -5.40 9.72 2.69
N VAL A 132 -5.85 8.50 2.63
CA VAL A 132 -7.16 8.11 2.12
C VAL A 132 -7.89 7.33 3.20
N ARG A 133 -9.11 7.78 3.54
CA ARG A 133 -9.97 7.05 4.46
C ARG A 133 -10.55 5.84 3.73
N MET A 134 -10.44 4.69 4.36
CA MET A 134 -10.98 3.42 3.87
C MET A 134 -11.93 2.83 4.90
N ASN A 135 -12.74 1.88 4.48
CA ASN A 135 -13.56 1.13 5.45
C ASN A 135 -12.62 0.34 6.37
N GLY A 136 -12.58 0.71 7.65
CA GLY A 136 -11.72 0.08 8.67
C GLY A 136 -10.34 0.69 8.85
N GLY A 137 -10.13 1.98 8.47
CA GLY A 137 -8.91 2.72 8.79
C GLY A 137 -8.51 3.77 7.76
N GLU A 138 -7.27 4.22 7.84
CA GLU A 138 -6.67 5.20 6.94
C GLU A 138 -5.40 4.62 6.33
N ALA A 139 -5.23 4.75 5.02
CA ALA A 139 -4.04 4.35 4.29
C ALA A 139 -3.36 5.55 3.62
N ARG A 140 -2.03 5.48 3.45
CA ARG A 140 -1.30 6.36 2.53
C ARG A 140 -1.34 5.72 1.15
N VAL A 141 -1.81 6.45 0.15
CA VAL A 141 -1.97 5.96 -1.22
C VAL A 141 -1.33 6.97 -2.17
N ALA A 142 -0.54 6.50 -3.12
CA ALA A 142 -0.01 7.30 -4.22
C ALA A 142 -1.15 8.00 -4.96
N SER A 143 -0.92 9.19 -5.54
CA SER A 143 -1.84 9.75 -6.52
C SER A 143 -1.87 8.88 -7.79
N PRO A 144 -2.87 9.02 -8.68
CA PRO A 144 -2.91 8.28 -9.94
C PRO A 144 -1.60 8.41 -10.75
N GLU A 145 -1.12 9.64 -10.93
CA GLU A 145 0.12 9.95 -11.65
C GLU A 145 1.33 9.29 -10.98
N LYS A 146 1.40 9.40 -9.65
CA LYS A 146 2.50 8.81 -8.88
C LYS A 146 2.50 7.28 -8.94
N ALA A 147 1.33 6.65 -8.98
CA ALA A 147 1.22 5.20 -9.12
C ALA A 147 1.76 4.71 -10.47
N LEU A 148 1.49 5.44 -11.56
CA LEU A 148 2.06 5.22 -12.89
C LEU A 148 3.58 5.40 -12.88
N LEU A 149 4.06 6.53 -12.36
CA LEU A 149 5.49 6.84 -12.32
C LEU A 149 6.29 5.84 -11.47
N ASP A 150 5.76 5.41 -10.33
CA ASP A 150 6.37 4.36 -9.51
C ASP A 150 6.43 3.03 -10.26
N LEU A 151 5.35 2.67 -10.97
CA LEU A 151 5.31 1.46 -11.78
C LEU A 151 6.39 1.48 -12.86
N TRP A 152 6.43 2.55 -13.64
CA TRP A 152 7.42 2.70 -14.71
C TRP A 152 8.85 2.75 -14.19
N TYR A 153 9.07 3.34 -13.02
CA TYR A 153 10.38 3.41 -12.40
C TYR A 153 10.87 2.06 -11.87
N LEU A 154 9.99 1.29 -11.22
CA LEU A 154 10.35 0.07 -10.50
C LEU A 154 10.33 -1.19 -11.36
N GLU A 155 9.62 -1.17 -12.47
CA GLU A 155 9.63 -2.27 -13.42
C GLU A 155 10.72 -2.07 -14.48
N SER A 156 11.44 -3.14 -14.79
CA SER A 156 12.54 -3.12 -15.76
C SER A 156 12.02 -3.08 -17.20
N GLY A 157 12.89 -2.61 -18.09
CA GLY A 157 12.65 -2.52 -19.52
C GLY A 157 11.89 -1.26 -19.96
N PRO A 158 11.80 -1.02 -21.28
CA PRO A 158 11.05 0.09 -21.83
C PRO A 158 9.54 -0.11 -21.71
N TRP A 159 8.83 0.98 -21.57
CA TRP A 159 7.37 1.00 -21.60
C TRP A 159 6.91 1.33 -23.03
N SER A 160 7.02 0.34 -23.91
CA SER A 160 6.59 0.45 -25.32
C SER A 160 5.07 0.54 -25.44
N ALA A 161 4.57 1.07 -26.57
CA ALA A 161 3.14 1.11 -26.86
C ALA A 161 2.47 -0.29 -26.76
N ALA A 162 3.16 -1.36 -27.13
CA ALA A 162 2.64 -2.72 -26.98
C ALA A 162 2.47 -3.10 -25.50
N ARG A 163 3.44 -2.76 -24.64
CA ARG A 163 3.37 -3.00 -23.19
C ARG A 163 2.29 -2.14 -22.52
N MET A 164 2.15 -0.88 -22.95
CA MET A 164 1.07 -0.01 -22.48
C MET A 164 -0.31 -0.59 -22.80
N ARG A 165 -0.52 -1.08 -24.03
CA ARG A 165 -1.78 -1.75 -24.42
C ARG A 165 -2.07 -3.01 -23.63
N GLN A 166 -1.04 -3.79 -23.27
CA GLN A 166 -1.21 -4.99 -22.41
C GLN A 166 -1.72 -4.66 -21.01
N MET A 167 -1.43 -3.47 -20.50
CA MET A 167 -1.94 -3.00 -19.20
C MET A 167 -3.45 -2.69 -19.24
N ARG A 168 -4.03 -2.54 -20.43
CA ARG A 168 -5.46 -2.22 -20.62
C ARG A 168 -5.89 -1.04 -19.78
N PHE A 169 -5.11 0.04 -19.82
CA PHE A 169 -5.44 1.28 -19.11
C PHE A 169 -6.81 1.80 -19.49
N GLN A 170 -7.53 2.32 -18.51
CA GLN A 170 -8.88 2.89 -18.64
C GLN A 170 -9.06 4.05 -17.67
N ASN A 171 -10.19 4.78 -17.74
CA ASN A 171 -10.49 5.91 -16.85
C ASN A 171 -9.35 6.94 -16.85
N PHE A 172 -8.89 7.31 -18.04
CA PHE A 172 -7.76 8.24 -18.24
C PHE A 172 -8.02 9.62 -17.62
N ASP A 173 -9.27 10.02 -17.48
CA ASP A 173 -9.76 11.23 -16.80
C ASP A 173 -9.34 11.32 -15.32
N GLN A 174 -8.97 10.19 -14.69
CA GLN A 174 -8.47 10.16 -13.31
C GLN A 174 -7.02 10.67 -13.18
N VAL A 175 -6.32 10.92 -14.28
CA VAL A 175 -4.92 11.33 -14.32
C VAL A 175 -4.80 12.76 -14.86
N ASP A 176 -4.21 13.64 -14.07
CA ASP A 176 -3.85 14.98 -14.51
C ASP A 176 -2.61 14.90 -15.43
N ALA A 177 -2.82 15.13 -16.74
CA ALA A 177 -1.79 15.05 -17.76
C ALA A 177 -0.62 16.03 -17.52
N GLN A 178 -0.92 17.26 -17.07
CA GLN A 178 0.12 18.26 -16.80
C GLN A 178 0.95 17.85 -15.58
N LYS A 179 0.30 17.43 -14.52
CA LYS A 179 0.97 16.94 -13.31
C LYS A 179 1.83 15.71 -13.60
N LEU A 180 1.36 14.79 -14.43
CA LEU A 180 2.12 13.61 -14.85
C LEU A 180 3.42 14.00 -15.55
N ARG A 181 3.36 14.98 -16.51
CA ARG A 181 4.54 15.51 -17.21
C ARG A 181 5.50 16.19 -16.23
N ASP A 182 4.99 17.05 -15.37
CA ASP A 182 5.80 17.81 -14.40
C ASP A 182 6.52 16.91 -13.41
N GLU A 183 5.85 15.89 -12.90
CA GLU A 183 6.46 14.93 -11.98
C GLU A 183 7.47 14.00 -12.69
N ALA A 184 7.21 13.58 -13.92
CA ALA A 184 8.13 12.77 -14.72
C ALA A 184 9.46 13.50 -14.93
N SER A 185 9.42 14.72 -15.45
CA SER A 185 10.61 15.52 -15.78
C SER A 185 11.23 16.19 -14.56
N GLY A 186 10.45 16.67 -13.60
CA GLY A 186 10.91 17.42 -12.44
C GLY A 186 11.41 16.55 -11.30
N VAL A 187 10.72 15.44 -11.01
CA VAL A 187 10.99 14.56 -9.86
C VAL A 187 11.84 13.35 -10.28
N PHE A 188 11.38 12.60 -11.29
CA PHE A 188 12.08 11.37 -11.71
C PHE A 188 13.31 11.64 -12.56
N ARG A 189 13.29 12.67 -13.39
CA ARG A 189 14.41 13.16 -14.22
C ARG A 189 15.09 12.02 -15.00
N SER A 190 14.28 11.25 -15.73
CA SER A 190 14.74 10.07 -16.44
C SER A 190 14.12 10.01 -17.84
N PRO A 191 14.92 10.00 -18.92
CA PRO A 191 14.41 9.88 -20.28
C PRO A 191 13.46 8.67 -20.48
N ARG A 192 13.72 7.60 -19.75
CA ARG A 192 12.86 6.40 -19.78
C ARG A 192 11.48 6.67 -19.20
N ILE A 193 11.40 7.46 -18.13
CA ILE A 193 10.13 7.83 -17.49
C ILE A 193 9.40 8.87 -18.32
N ASP A 194 10.11 9.84 -18.88
CA ASP A 194 9.53 10.85 -19.78
C ASP A 194 8.92 10.18 -21.03
N ALA A 195 9.64 9.22 -21.64
CA ALA A 195 9.13 8.45 -22.78
C ALA A 195 7.90 7.61 -22.40
N ALA A 196 7.89 7.01 -21.20
CA ALA A 196 6.72 6.27 -20.72
C ALA A 196 5.51 7.18 -20.50
N ALA A 197 5.72 8.37 -19.91
CA ALA A 197 4.65 9.34 -19.72
C ALA A 197 4.08 9.83 -21.06
N SER A 198 4.93 10.15 -22.05
CA SER A 198 4.50 10.52 -23.39
C SER A 198 3.67 9.43 -24.07
N SER A 199 4.16 8.18 -24.05
CA SER A 199 3.44 7.04 -24.65
C SER A 199 2.09 6.76 -23.96
N TRP A 200 1.99 7.00 -22.66
CA TRP A 200 0.73 6.84 -21.95
C TRP A 200 -0.27 7.95 -22.29
N LEU A 201 0.20 9.19 -22.43
CA LEU A 201 -0.64 10.34 -22.83
C LEU A 201 -1.15 10.20 -24.26
N GLU A 202 -0.31 9.75 -25.20
CA GLU A 202 -0.73 9.43 -26.58
C GLU A 202 -1.82 8.33 -26.58
N LEU A 203 -1.71 7.35 -25.71
CA LEU A 203 -2.73 6.31 -25.56
C LEU A 203 -4.04 6.88 -24.99
N ALA A 204 -3.96 7.81 -24.04
CA ALA A 204 -5.12 8.46 -23.46
C ALA A 204 -5.87 9.32 -24.50
N GLU A 205 -5.15 10.15 -25.26
CA GLU A 205 -5.69 10.96 -26.36
C GLU A 205 -6.39 10.09 -27.42
N SER A 206 -5.75 8.99 -27.83
CA SER A 206 -6.33 8.04 -28.80
C SER A 206 -7.59 7.34 -28.27
N ALA A 207 -7.69 7.13 -26.97
CA ALA A 207 -8.87 6.51 -26.35
C ALA A 207 -10.05 7.49 -26.25
N GLU A 208 -9.78 8.76 -26.00
CA GLU A 208 -10.80 9.83 -26.00
C GLU A 208 -11.39 10.02 -27.38
N GLU A 209 -10.56 10.09 -28.44
CA GLU A 209 -11.01 10.22 -29.85
C GLU A 209 -11.93 9.07 -30.26
N GLN A 210 -11.60 7.82 -29.85
CA GLN A 210 -12.44 6.64 -30.15
C GLN A 210 -13.73 6.58 -29.32
N GLY A 211 -13.79 7.23 -28.17
CA GLY A 211 -14.99 7.32 -27.33
C GLY A 211 -15.98 8.40 -27.78
N GLU A 212 -15.54 9.43 -28.50
CA GLU A 212 -16.39 10.47 -29.07
C GLU A 212 -17.07 10.03 -30.37
N GLU A 213 -16.59 8.95 -31.00
CA GLU A 213 -17.20 8.40 -32.24
C GLU A 213 -18.38 7.43 -31.99
N LEU A 214 -18.77 7.17 -30.75
CA LEU A 214 -19.89 6.30 -30.35
C LEU A 214 -21.06 7.12 -29.76
#